data_7756cdf49ee7658dc4ec27dd4c58a499
#
_entry.id   7756cdf49ee7658dc4ec27dd4c58a499
#
_cell.length_a   1.000
_cell.length_b   1.000
_cell.length_c   1.000
_cell.angle_alpha   90.00
_cell.angle_beta   90.00
_cell.angle_gamma   90.00
#
_symmetry.space_group_name_H-M   'P 1'
#
loop_
_entity.id
_entity.type
_entity.pdbx_description
1 polymer ?
#
loop_
_entity_poly.entity_id
_entity_poly.type
_entity_poly.pdbx_seq_one_letter_code
_entity_poly.pdbx_strand_id
1 'polypeptide(L)'
;MLVGLDIGRQYIKVVAMNKIKDGYKIIDAGQRLVPDPNQAFDPDKIDTHHWVMAIKELIRQQNMNPKKIKLMATGISGSSASVKQITTMEMPSEELESAMTFEARKHIPMDGTDAVIDYQILGSNDKEVDKIDVVLVACTKGVLNSHIDLLNESGLKPGVIDVDPIAITNAFT
;
A
#
# COMPACT_ATOMS: atom_id res chain seq x y z
N MET A 1 -5.99 3.30 18.69
CA MET A 1 -6.07 4.16 17.49
C MET A 1 -5.57 3.35 16.31
N LEU A 2 -6.29 3.36 15.24
CA LEU A 2 -5.89 2.85 13.92
C LEU A 2 -5.46 4.04 13.08
N VAL A 3 -4.45 3.91 12.25
CA VAL A 3 -3.94 5.01 11.42
C VAL A 3 -3.78 4.52 10.00
N GLY A 4 -4.32 5.28 9.05
CA GLY A 4 -4.03 5.17 7.62
C GLY A 4 -3.06 6.28 7.21
N LEU A 5 -2.00 5.94 6.48
CA LEU A 5 -1.00 6.88 5.98
C LEU A 5 -0.83 6.69 4.47
N ASP A 6 -1.14 7.74 3.71
CA ASP A 6 -0.90 7.83 2.27
C ASP A 6 0.36 8.67 2.02
N ILE A 7 1.35 8.08 1.35
CA ILE A 7 2.64 8.71 1.05
C ILE A 7 2.72 9.03 -0.44
N GLY A 8 2.18 10.19 -0.79
CA GLY A 8 2.24 10.69 -2.17
C GLY A 8 3.52 11.48 -2.45
N ARG A 9 3.74 11.78 -3.73
CA ARG A 9 4.89 12.59 -4.17
C ARG A 9 4.79 14.04 -3.73
N GLN A 10 3.60 14.59 -3.69
CA GLN A 10 3.36 16.00 -3.38
C GLN A 10 2.80 16.17 -1.98
N TYR A 11 1.90 15.30 -1.55
CA TYR A 11 1.27 15.35 -0.24
C TYR A 11 1.38 14.01 0.48
N ILE A 12 1.60 14.10 1.78
CA ILE A 12 1.36 13.01 2.71
C ILE A 12 0.03 13.27 3.38
N LYS A 13 -0.80 12.25 3.54
CA LYS A 13 -2.08 12.33 4.21
C LYS A 13 -2.17 11.30 5.32
N VAL A 14 -2.82 11.65 6.40
CA VAL A 14 -3.02 10.75 7.53
C VAL A 14 -4.47 10.82 7.99
N VAL A 15 -5.03 9.66 8.34
CA VAL A 15 -6.33 9.55 9.00
C VAL A 15 -6.17 8.66 10.23
N ALA A 16 -6.65 9.13 11.37
CA ALA A 16 -6.72 8.37 12.61
C ALA A 16 -8.16 7.99 12.91
N MET A 17 -8.37 6.73 13.29
CA MET A 17 -9.69 6.18 13.56
C MET A 17 -9.70 5.32 14.82
N ASN A 18 -10.87 5.23 15.45
CA ASN A 18 -11.17 4.22 16.44
C ASN A 18 -12.27 3.29 15.94
N LYS A 19 -12.13 1.99 16.23
CA LYS A 19 -13.21 1.03 16.02
C LYS A 19 -14.30 1.31 17.04
N ILE A 20 -15.53 1.40 16.58
CA ILE A 20 -16.76 1.50 17.39
C ILE A 20 -17.63 0.26 17.12
N LYS A 21 -18.78 0.15 17.79
CA LYS A 21 -19.65 -1.03 17.69
C LYS A 21 -20.07 -1.31 16.25
N ASP A 22 -20.46 -0.28 15.51
CA ASP A 22 -21.04 -0.39 14.17
C ASP A 22 -20.17 0.30 13.09
N GLY A 23 -18.84 0.12 13.18
CA GLY A 23 -17.92 0.67 12.17
C GLY A 23 -16.70 1.37 12.76
N TYR A 24 -16.33 2.49 12.15
CA TYR A 24 -15.16 3.28 12.52
C TYR A 24 -15.53 4.75 12.69
N LYS A 25 -14.93 5.39 13.71
CA LYS A 25 -15.05 6.84 13.94
C LYS A 25 -13.72 7.49 13.61
N ILE A 26 -13.72 8.42 12.65
CA ILE A 26 -12.57 9.28 12.40
C ILE A 26 -12.38 10.18 13.63
N ILE A 27 -11.14 10.22 14.15
CA ILE A 27 -10.75 11.04 15.29
C ILE A 27 -9.97 12.25 14.84
N ASP A 28 -9.17 12.07 13.79
CA ASP A 28 -8.30 13.10 13.26
C ASP A 28 -7.94 12.81 11.81
N ALA A 29 -7.66 13.87 11.03
CA ALA A 29 -7.19 13.75 9.66
C ALA A 29 -6.34 14.97 9.32
N GLY A 30 -5.28 14.76 8.56
CA GLY A 30 -4.40 15.84 8.15
C GLY A 30 -3.64 15.52 6.87
N GLN A 31 -3.10 16.58 6.29
CA GLN A 31 -2.20 16.46 5.15
C GLN A 31 -1.05 17.45 5.25
N ARG A 32 0.06 17.10 4.60
CA ARG A 32 1.24 17.94 4.53
C ARG A 32 1.90 17.87 3.17
N LEU A 33 2.35 19.01 2.68
CA LEU A 33 3.16 19.12 1.48
C LEU A 33 4.54 18.52 1.76
N VAL A 34 5.06 17.69 0.83
CA VAL A 34 6.39 17.09 0.91
C VAL A 34 7.48 18.08 0.51
N PRO A 35 7.39 18.77 -0.64
CA PRO A 35 8.38 19.78 -1.02
C PRO A 35 8.29 21.03 -0.15
N ASP A 36 9.35 21.82 -0.15
CA ASP A 36 9.34 23.14 0.47
C ASP A 36 8.27 24.03 -0.20
N PRO A 37 7.32 24.58 0.57
CA PRO A 37 6.26 25.43 0.02
C PRO A 37 6.75 26.71 -0.65
N ASN A 38 8.01 27.12 -0.41
CA ASN A 38 8.63 28.29 -1.00
C ASN A 38 9.38 28.02 -2.30
N GLN A 39 9.41 26.75 -2.75
CA GLN A 39 10.08 26.33 -3.97
C GLN A 39 9.07 25.79 -5.00
N ALA A 40 9.36 25.95 -6.27
CA ALA A 40 8.59 25.30 -7.32
C ALA A 40 8.71 23.78 -7.15
N PHE A 41 7.58 23.07 -7.31
CA PHE A 41 7.57 21.62 -7.24
C PHE A 41 8.42 21.01 -8.35
N ASP A 42 9.45 20.30 -7.96
CA ASP A 42 10.33 19.54 -8.84
C ASP A 42 10.45 18.12 -8.29
N PRO A 43 9.78 17.13 -8.93
CA PRO A 43 9.76 15.75 -8.41
C PRO A 43 11.15 15.10 -8.38
N ASP A 44 12.09 15.57 -9.20
CA ASP A 44 13.44 15.02 -9.29
C ASP A 44 14.36 15.52 -8.16
N LYS A 45 13.94 16.56 -7.45
CA LYS A 45 14.66 17.11 -6.29
C LYS A 45 14.14 16.61 -4.95
N ILE A 46 13.10 15.78 -4.94
CA ILE A 46 12.56 15.20 -3.71
C ILE A 46 13.30 13.91 -3.41
N ASP A 47 14.04 13.89 -2.31
CA ASP A 47 14.71 12.72 -1.78
C ASP A 47 13.98 12.12 -0.57
N THR A 48 14.44 10.98 -0.09
CA THR A 48 13.87 10.27 1.07
C THR A 48 13.76 11.16 2.31
N HIS A 49 14.74 12.05 2.53
CA HIS A 49 14.76 12.94 3.68
C HIS A 49 13.56 13.89 3.71
N HIS A 50 13.10 14.39 2.56
CA HIS A 50 11.92 15.26 2.47
C HIS A 50 10.66 14.52 2.94
N TRP A 51 10.48 13.26 2.51
CA TRP A 51 9.34 12.45 2.99
C TRP A 51 9.42 12.15 4.48
N VAL A 52 10.60 11.77 4.99
CA VAL A 52 10.81 11.51 6.42
C VAL A 52 10.46 12.73 7.25
N MET A 53 10.94 13.91 6.87
CA MET A 53 10.64 15.16 7.58
C MET A 53 9.16 15.52 7.51
N ALA A 54 8.54 15.39 6.34
CA ALA A 54 7.13 15.69 6.16
C ALA A 54 6.24 14.74 6.99
N ILE A 55 6.57 13.44 7.05
CA ILE A 55 5.86 12.47 7.89
C ILE A 55 5.98 12.82 9.38
N LYS A 56 7.21 13.04 9.87
CA LYS A 56 7.45 13.40 11.27
C LYS A 56 6.68 14.65 11.67
N GLU A 57 6.72 15.66 10.82
CA GLU A 57 6.05 16.93 11.08
C GLU A 57 4.53 16.78 11.04
N LEU A 58 3.97 16.00 10.09
CA LEU A 58 2.54 15.73 10.03
C LEU A 58 2.05 15.00 11.30
N ILE A 59 2.75 13.96 11.74
CA ILE A 59 2.44 13.22 12.96
C ILE A 59 2.50 14.15 14.20
N ARG A 60 3.49 15.05 14.25
CA ARG A 60 3.61 16.05 15.30
C ARG A 60 2.45 17.05 15.29
N GLN A 61 2.09 17.58 14.13
CA GLN A 61 0.99 18.55 13.96
C GLN A 61 -0.37 17.96 14.38
N GLN A 62 -0.58 16.68 14.11
CA GLN A 62 -1.78 15.96 14.54
C GLN A 62 -1.71 15.47 16.01
N ASN A 63 -0.70 15.86 16.77
CA ASN A 63 -0.48 15.41 18.15
C ASN A 63 -0.56 13.88 18.32
N MET A 64 -0.23 13.13 17.27
CA MET A 64 -0.25 11.67 17.29
C MET A 64 0.97 11.11 18.01
N ASN A 65 0.74 10.20 18.94
CA ASN A 65 1.83 9.46 19.59
C ASN A 65 2.02 8.10 18.90
N PRO A 66 3.15 7.87 18.20
CA PRO A 66 3.41 6.61 17.51
C PRO A 66 3.26 5.36 18.39
N LYS A 67 3.62 5.47 19.68
CA LYS A 67 3.49 4.36 20.65
C LYS A 67 2.04 3.98 20.96
N LYS A 68 1.06 4.83 20.66
CA LYS A 68 -0.37 4.58 20.85
C LYS A 68 -1.07 4.08 19.59
N ILE A 69 -0.36 3.97 18.48
CA ILE A 69 -0.88 3.41 17.23
C ILE A 69 -0.93 1.89 17.41
N LYS A 70 -2.14 1.32 17.37
CA LYS A 70 -2.35 -0.14 17.46
C LYS A 70 -2.11 -0.84 16.14
N LEU A 71 -2.49 -0.20 15.06
CA LEU A 71 -2.31 -0.68 13.70
C LEU A 71 -2.13 0.53 12.79
N MET A 72 -1.14 0.48 11.93
CA MET A 72 -0.94 1.45 10.85
C MET A 72 -1.03 0.72 9.51
N ALA A 73 -1.92 1.21 8.65
CA ALA A 73 -2.03 0.80 7.27
C ALA A 73 -1.42 1.88 6.37
N THR A 74 -0.73 1.47 5.34
CA THR A 74 -0.16 2.36 4.32
C THR A 74 -0.25 1.69 2.95
N GLY A 75 -0.10 2.45 1.87
CA GLY A 75 -0.19 1.95 0.51
C GLY A 75 1.08 2.17 -0.30
N ILE A 76 1.33 1.27 -1.25
CA ILE A 76 2.29 1.46 -2.33
C ILE A 76 1.50 1.93 -3.55
N SER A 77 1.93 3.04 -4.17
CA SER A 77 1.18 3.72 -5.22
C SER A 77 1.84 3.66 -6.58
N GLY A 78 1.04 4.00 -7.60
CA GLY A 78 1.48 4.27 -8.96
C GLY A 78 2.10 3.06 -9.66
N SER A 79 3.19 3.31 -10.40
CA SER A 79 3.91 2.30 -11.17
C SER A 79 4.79 1.36 -10.32
N SER A 80 4.81 1.57 -9.00
CA SER A 80 5.64 0.80 -8.08
C SER A 80 5.04 -0.58 -7.74
N ALA A 81 3.75 -0.78 -8.01
CA ALA A 81 3.08 -2.07 -7.85
C ALA A 81 2.24 -2.40 -9.10
N SER A 82 2.14 -3.68 -9.41
CA SER A 82 1.26 -4.19 -10.47
C SER A 82 0.03 -4.82 -9.83
N VAL A 83 -1.16 -4.43 -10.31
CA VAL A 83 -2.45 -5.04 -9.94
C VAL A 83 -3.08 -5.56 -11.21
N LYS A 84 -3.38 -6.86 -11.26
CA LYS A 84 -3.97 -7.53 -12.43
C LYS A 84 -5.08 -8.48 -12.01
N GLN A 85 -6.18 -8.42 -12.74
CA GLN A 85 -7.16 -9.49 -12.70
C GLN A 85 -6.77 -10.51 -13.76
N ILE A 86 -6.72 -11.77 -13.37
CA ILE A 86 -6.40 -12.92 -14.23
C ILE A 86 -7.45 -14.00 -14.03
N THR A 87 -7.71 -14.75 -15.08
CA THR A 87 -8.57 -15.95 -15.04
C THR A 87 -7.65 -17.17 -15.20
N THR A 88 -7.76 -18.13 -14.30
CA THR A 88 -6.97 -19.36 -14.30
C THR A 88 -7.84 -20.57 -14.01
N MET A 89 -7.32 -21.77 -14.24
CA MET A 89 -7.99 -23.00 -13.84
C MET A 89 -8.14 -23.06 -12.32
N GLU A 90 -9.25 -23.59 -11.84
CA GLU A 90 -9.37 -23.95 -10.43
C GLU A 90 -8.38 -25.06 -10.10
N MET A 91 -7.60 -24.87 -9.04
CA MET A 91 -6.55 -25.79 -8.64
C MET A 91 -6.31 -25.73 -7.13
N PRO A 92 -5.65 -26.72 -6.52
CA PRO A 92 -5.25 -26.68 -5.11
C PRO A 92 -4.40 -25.43 -4.79
N SER A 93 -4.49 -24.93 -3.55
CA SER A 93 -3.83 -23.69 -3.11
C SER A 93 -2.31 -23.68 -3.38
N GLU A 94 -1.62 -24.80 -3.20
CA GLU A 94 -0.17 -24.89 -3.43
C GLU A 94 0.20 -24.74 -4.91
N GLU A 95 -0.62 -25.29 -5.80
CA GLU A 95 -0.45 -25.14 -7.25
C GLU A 95 -0.81 -23.71 -7.68
N LEU A 96 -1.85 -23.14 -7.10
CA LEU A 96 -2.27 -21.76 -7.38
C LEU A 96 -1.20 -20.75 -6.99
N GLU A 97 -0.56 -20.91 -5.83
CA GLU A 97 0.55 -20.04 -5.39
C GLU A 97 1.71 -20.06 -6.40
N SER A 98 2.06 -21.26 -6.87
CA SER A 98 3.10 -21.44 -7.89
C SER A 98 2.69 -20.81 -9.23
N ALA A 99 1.45 -20.99 -9.65
CA ALA A 99 0.89 -20.40 -10.87
C ALA A 99 0.88 -18.85 -10.78
N MET A 100 0.48 -18.28 -9.64
CA MET A 100 0.49 -16.83 -9.41
C MET A 100 1.91 -16.26 -9.43
N THR A 101 2.87 -16.98 -8.86
CA THR A 101 4.28 -16.58 -8.92
C THR A 101 4.79 -16.54 -10.37
N PHE A 102 4.43 -17.50 -11.19
CA PHE A 102 4.79 -17.52 -12.60
C PHE A 102 4.10 -16.42 -13.39
N GLU A 103 2.81 -16.16 -13.12
CA GLU A 103 2.02 -15.12 -13.78
C GLU A 103 2.55 -13.74 -13.44
N ALA A 104 2.90 -13.48 -12.18
CA ALA A 104 3.46 -12.22 -11.73
C ALA A 104 4.73 -11.82 -12.49
N ARG A 105 5.58 -12.79 -12.83
CA ARG A 105 6.82 -12.55 -13.60
C ARG A 105 6.59 -11.93 -14.98
N LYS A 106 5.42 -12.15 -15.57
CA LYS A 106 5.06 -11.55 -16.88
C LYS A 106 4.72 -10.08 -16.78
N HIS A 107 4.38 -9.60 -15.59
CA HIS A 107 3.85 -8.26 -15.36
C HIS A 107 4.79 -7.33 -14.60
N ILE A 108 5.86 -7.89 -14.03
CA ILE A 108 6.90 -7.10 -13.36
C ILE A 108 8.07 -6.94 -14.33
N PRO A 109 8.52 -5.71 -14.62
CA PRO A 109 9.60 -5.45 -15.58
C PRO A 109 10.99 -5.78 -15.00
N MET A 110 11.15 -6.97 -14.39
CA MET A 110 12.39 -7.44 -13.80
C MET A 110 12.50 -8.96 -13.98
N ASP A 111 13.67 -9.52 -13.74
CA ASP A 111 14.01 -10.95 -13.84
C ASP A 111 13.19 -11.86 -12.90
N GLY A 112 12.19 -11.34 -12.22
CA GLY A 112 11.16 -12.08 -11.47
C GLY A 112 11.64 -12.73 -10.18
N THR A 113 12.92 -12.63 -9.84
CA THR A 113 13.49 -13.27 -8.64
C THR A 113 13.23 -12.48 -7.35
N ASP A 114 12.98 -11.18 -7.46
CA ASP A 114 12.82 -10.26 -6.34
C ASP A 114 11.41 -9.70 -6.18
N ALA A 115 10.40 -10.43 -6.67
CA ALA A 115 9.00 -10.02 -6.49
C ALA A 115 8.46 -10.43 -5.11
N VAL A 116 7.66 -9.54 -4.53
CA VAL A 116 6.71 -9.85 -3.46
C VAL A 116 5.33 -9.90 -4.10
N ILE A 117 4.62 -10.99 -3.88
CA ILE A 117 3.37 -11.31 -4.55
C ILE A 117 2.32 -11.62 -3.50
N ASP A 118 1.12 -11.12 -3.72
CA ASP A 118 -0.08 -11.51 -2.99
C ASP A 118 -1.24 -11.65 -3.97
N TYR A 119 -2.24 -12.45 -3.63
CA TYR A 119 -3.39 -12.62 -4.50
C TYR A 119 -4.67 -12.90 -3.70
N GLN A 120 -5.80 -12.55 -4.30
CA GLN A 120 -7.13 -12.82 -3.77
C GLN A 120 -7.99 -13.50 -4.84
N ILE A 121 -8.56 -14.65 -4.50
CA ILE A 121 -9.58 -15.29 -5.34
C ILE A 121 -10.86 -14.48 -5.25
N LEU A 122 -11.40 -14.07 -6.38
CA LEU A 122 -12.65 -13.32 -6.48
C LEU A 122 -13.87 -14.24 -6.55
N GLY A 123 -13.70 -15.44 -7.10
CA GLY A 123 -14.75 -16.45 -7.27
C GLY A 123 -14.60 -17.23 -8.56
N SER A 124 -15.59 -18.07 -8.86
CA SER A 124 -15.68 -18.79 -10.13
C SER A 124 -15.90 -17.82 -11.29
N ASN A 125 -15.33 -18.11 -12.45
CA ASN A 125 -15.53 -17.30 -13.64
C ASN A 125 -16.93 -17.53 -14.23
N ASP A 126 -17.65 -16.46 -14.54
CA ASP A 126 -19.03 -16.54 -15.04
C ASP A 126 -19.15 -17.07 -16.48
N LYS A 127 -18.06 -17.09 -17.24
CA LYS A 127 -18.05 -17.41 -18.67
C LYS A 127 -17.37 -18.74 -19.00
N GLU A 128 -16.46 -19.18 -18.15
CA GLU A 128 -15.63 -20.35 -18.41
C GLU A 128 -15.72 -21.32 -17.22
N VAL A 129 -16.17 -22.55 -17.54
CA VAL A 129 -16.31 -23.63 -16.54
C VAL A 129 -14.93 -24.04 -16.03
N ASP A 130 -14.85 -24.45 -14.76
CA ASP A 130 -13.63 -24.88 -14.08
C ASP A 130 -12.53 -23.79 -14.00
N LYS A 131 -12.89 -22.52 -14.13
CA LYS A 131 -11.99 -21.40 -13.95
C LYS A 131 -12.42 -20.48 -12.81
N ILE A 132 -11.42 -19.81 -12.23
CA ILE A 132 -11.55 -18.81 -11.19
C ILE A 132 -10.95 -17.48 -11.65
N ASP A 133 -11.52 -16.40 -11.16
CA ASP A 133 -10.95 -15.06 -11.29
C ASP A 133 -10.15 -14.71 -10.03
N VAL A 134 -8.96 -14.15 -10.24
CA VAL A 134 -8.01 -13.82 -9.19
C VAL A 134 -7.50 -12.40 -9.41
N VAL A 135 -7.45 -11.59 -8.37
CA VAL A 135 -6.65 -10.36 -8.35
C VAL A 135 -5.25 -10.72 -7.89
N LEU A 136 -4.28 -10.42 -8.73
CA LEU A 136 -2.86 -10.57 -8.46
C LEU A 136 -2.24 -9.21 -8.20
N VAL A 137 -1.51 -9.10 -7.10
CA VAL A 137 -0.74 -7.90 -6.73
C VAL A 137 0.73 -8.28 -6.64
N ALA A 138 1.59 -7.45 -7.20
CA ALA A 138 3.02 -7.69 -7.14
C ALA A 138 3.82 -6.39 -7.12
N CYS A 139 4.89 -6.36 -6.34
CA CYS A 139 5.91 -5.31 -6.35
C CYS A 139 7.30 -5.91 -6.17
N THR A 140 8.35 -5.13 -6.40
CA THR A 140 9.71 -5.60 -6.11
C THR A 140 10.02 -5.52 -4.62
N LYS A 141 10.89 -6.41 -4.12
CA LYS A 141 11.41 -6.32 -2.74
C LYS A 141 12.08 -4.98 -2.48
N GLY A 142 12.78 -4.43 -3.48
CA GLY A 142 13.42 -3.12 -3.37
C GLY A 142 12.41 -2.01 -3.05
N VAL A 143 11.28 -1.96 -3.77
CA VAL A 143 10.19 -1.01 -3.52
C VAL A 143 9.61 -1.18 -2.12
N LEU A 144 9.30 -2.43 -1.75
CA LEU A 144 8.72 -2.72 -0.43
C LEU A 144 9.69 -2.35 0.70
N ASN A 145 10.96 -2.72 0.59
CA ASN A 145 11.96 -2.42 1.60
C ASN A 145 12.18 -0.91 1.73
N SER A 146 12.30 -0.19 0.62
CA SER A 146 12.45 1.28 0.64
C SER A 146 11.26 1.96 1.33
N HIS A 147 10.05 1.44 1.12
CA HIS A 147 8.84 1.94 1.79
C HIS A 147 8.87 1.67 3.31
N ILE A 148 9.29 0.47 3.70
CA ILE A 148 9.46 0.08 5.12
C ILE A 148 10.55 0.93 5.79
N ASP A 149 11.68 1.13 5.13
CA ASP A 149 12.80 1.91 5.66
C ASP A 149 12.40 3.37 5.87
N LEU A 150 11.69 3.97 4.91
CA LEU A 150 11.14 5.32 5.02
C LEU A 150 10.26 5.48 6.27
N LEU A 151 9.39 4.50 6.54
CA LEU A 151 8.52 4.51 7.70
C LEU A 151 9.31 4.34 9.01
N ASN A 152 10.26 3.41 9.03
CA ASN A 152 11.14 3.19 10.18
C ASN A 152 11.96 4.45 10.53
N GLU A 153 12.55 5.11 9.53
CA GLU A 153 13.27 6.37 9.70
C GLU A 153 12.34 7.49 10.21
N SER A 154 11.06 7.42 9.85
CA SER A 154 10.04 8.34 10.35
C SER A 154 9.56 8.00 11.78
N GLY A 155 10.06 6.92 12.38
CA GLY A 155 9.67 6.45 13.71
C GLY A 155 8.31 5.74 13.74
N LEU A 156 7.86 5.24 12.60
CA LEU A 156 6.60 4.52 12.42
C LEU A 156 6.85 3.06 12.04
N LYS A 157 5.91 2.19 12.41
CA LYS A 157 5.95 0.77 12.03
C LYS A 157 4.65 0.41 11.30
N PRO A 158 4.71 0.00 10.03
CA PRO A 158 3.53 -0.47 9.32
C PRO A 158 3.07 -1.82 9.90
N GLY A 159 1.77 -1.97 10.07
CA GLY A 159 1.15 -3.25 10.37
C GLY A 159 0.53 -3.90 9.12
N VAL A 160 0.13 -3.07 8.16
CA VAL A 160 -0.38 -3.49 6.85
C VAL A 160 0.22 -2.58 5.79
N ILE A 161 0.70 -3.18 4.71
CA ILE A 161 1.08 -2.47 3.49
C ILE A 161 0.20 -3.04 2.37
N ASP A 162 -0.63 -2.19 1.82
CA ASP A 162 -1.55 -2.51 0.72
C ASP A 162 -1.09 -1.81 -0.56
N VAL A 163 -1.89 -1.89 -1.61
CA VAL A 163 -1.74 -1.07 -2.81
C VAL A 163 -2.93 -0.13 -2.95
N ASP A 164 -2.69 1.08 -3.42
CA ASP A 164 -3.71 2.12 -3.46
C ASP A 164 -5.03 1.70 -4.11
N PRO A 165 -5.06 0.99 -5.27
CA PRO A 165 -6.31 0.56 -5.88
C PRO A 165 -7.15 -0.35 -4.98
N ILE A 166 -6.51 -1.28 -4.26
CA ILE A 166 -7.20 -2.19 -3.33
C ILE A 166 -7.68 -1.42 -2.09
N ALA A 167 -6.81 -0.58 -1.52
CA ALA A 167 -7.17 0.25 -0.36
C ALA A 167 -8.37 1.17 -0.65
N ILE A 168 -8.43 1.77 -1.85
CA ILE A 168 -9.56 2.60 -2.30
C ILE A 168 -10.81 1.72 -2.46
N THR A 169 -10.72 0.56 -3.11
CA THR A 169 -11.86 -0.36 -3.28
C THR A 169 -12.44 -0.74 -1.92
N ASN A 170 -11.59 -1.13 -0.96
CA ASN A 170 -12.02 -1.51 0.39
C ASN A 170 -12.68 -0.36 1.18
N ALA A 171 -12.45 0.89 0.80
CA ALA A 171 -13.10 2.03 1.45
C ALA A 171 -14.54 2.27 0.97
N PHE A 172 -14.94 1.67 -0.16
CA PHE A 172 -16.27 1.82 -0.76
C PHE A 172 -17.14 0.55 -0.67
N THR A 173 -16.62 -0.53 -0.13
CA THR A 173 -17.35 -1.78 0.18
C THR A 173 -17.69 -1.89 1.64
#